data_54485466a3c97e5a540c3451b797532b
#
_entry.id   54485466a3c97e5a540c3451b797532b
#
_cell.length_a   1.000
_cell.length_b   1.000
_cell.length_c   1.000
_cell.angle_alpha   90.00
_cell.angle_beta   90.00
_cell.angle_gamma   90.00
#
_symmetry.space_group_name_H-M   'P 1'
#
loop_
_entity.id
_entity.type
_entity.pdbx_description
1 polymer ?
#
loop_
_entity_poly.entity_id
_entity_poly.type
_entity_poly.pdbx_seq_one_letter_code
_entity_poly.pdbx_strand_id
1 'polypeptide(L)'
;MQGLLRNVAPKRFYFEDALITTHNHDFVNDPAFRKAYNRGLKASRGKNSHNQWRVYLALWAARVCSKIEGDFIECGVNYGVTSSAVMEHLEWDKLGKQFWLVDSFSGIDERQTTDEERKSGALETNEVSKRDGYYNCDIERVRQNFSQWKSARVVQGWIPECLNQVTASKVAFMHIDLNSAVPEIQAFKHFLPKLSPGAFILLDDYAYVGFDVTFAEWNKVGRELGFEILALPTGQGLIHIR
;
A
#
# COMPACT_ATOMS: atom_id res chain seq x y z
N MET A 1 -24.60 -18.50 15.16
CA MET A 1 -23.18 -18.32 14.82
C MET A 1 -22.26 -19.31 15.54
N GLN A 2 -22.46 -19.64 16.83
CA GLN A 2 -21.64 -20.62 17.56
C GLN A 2 -21.71 -22.08 17.02
N GLY A 3 -22.80 -22.49 16.39
CA GLY A 3 -22.95 -23.86 15.84
C GLY A 3 -22.16 -24.13 14.57
N LEU A 4 -21.92 -23.10 13.74
CA LEU A 4 -21.17 -23.22 12.47
C LEU A 4 -19.65 -23.36 12.73
N LEU A 5 -19.14 -22.76 13.79
CA LEU A 5 -17.73 -22.75 14.13
C LEU A 5 -17.23 -24.08 14.75
N ARG A 6 -18.15 -24.90 15.28
CA ARG A 6 -17.79 -26.19 15.93
C ARG A 6 -17.30 -27.25 14.96
N ASN A 7 -17.61 -27.14 13.66
CA ASN A 7 -17.24 -28.13 12.65
C ASN A 7 -16.05 -27.69 11.77
N VAL A 8 -15.48 -26.50 12.02
CA VAL A 8 -14.31 -26.03 11.27
C VAL A 8 -13.08 -26.41 12.04
N ALA A 9 -12.22 -27.21 11.43
CA ALA A 9 -10.94 -27.60 12.07
C ALA A 9 -10.14 -26.35 12.47
N PRO A 10 -9.63 -26.25 13.71
CA PRO A 10 -8.92 -25.06 14.22
C PRO A 10 -7.76 -24.59 13.34
N LYS A 11 -7.20 -25.46 12.51
CA LYS A 11 -6.08 -25.20 11.61
C LYS A 11 -6.44 -24.37 10.36
N ARG A 12 -7.72 -24.07 10.13
CA ARG A 12 -8.21 -23.32 8.95
C ARG A 12 -8.88 -21.99 9.32
N PHE A 13 -8.54 -21.43 10.44
CA PHE A 13 -9.10 -20.17 10.87
C PHE A 13 -8.04 -19.08 10.74
N TYR A 14 -8.26 -18.12 9.86
CA TYR A 14 -7.44 -16.93 9.71
C TYR A 14 -8.10 -15.75 10.44
N PHE A 15 -7.31 -15.05 11.24
CA PHE A 15 -7.74 -13.85 11.93
C PHE A 15 -6.55 -12.90 12.06
N GLU A 16 -6.45 -11.96 11.13
CA GLU A 16 -5.49 -10.87 11.16
C GLU A 16 -6.10 -9.64 10.48
N ASP A 17 -5.71 -8.44 10.88
CA ASP A 17 -6.00 -7.19 10.21
C ASP A 17 -7.50 -7.00 9.92
N ALA A 18 -8.33 -7.18 10.95
CA ALA A 18 -9.80 -7.15 10.89
C ALA A 18 -10.46 -8.17 9.92
N LEU A 19 -9.68 -8.99 9.22
CA LEU A 19 -10.20 -10.07 8.36
C LEU A 19 -10.34 -11.37 9.15
N ILE A 20 -11.56 -11.91 9.17
CA ILE A 20 -11.86 -13.21 9.78
C ILE A 20 -12.39 -14.14 8.68
N THR A 21 -11.71 -15.24 8.42
CA THR A 21 -12.17 -16.21 7.41
C THR A 21 -11.78 -17.64 7.74
N THR A 22 -12.57 -18.57 7.24
CA THR A 22 -12.28 -20.01 7.23
C THR A 22 -11.88 -20.51 5.84
N HIS A 23 -11.79 -19.60 4.86
CA HIS A 23 -11.35 -19.95 3.51
C HIS A 23 -9.88 -20.32 3.47
N ASN A 24 -9.48 -20.96 2.39
CA ASN A 24 -8.08 -21.35 2.21
C ASN A 24 -7.16 -20.13 2.24
N HIS A 25 -6.16 -20.19 3.10
CA HIS A 25 -5.11 -19.20 3.27
C HIS A 25 -3.72 -19.84 3.30
N ASP A 26 -3.56 -20.96 2.60
CA ASP A 26 -2.30 -21.74 2.60
C ASP A 26 -1.12 -20.94 2.03
N PHE A 27 -1.36 -19.80 1.35
CA PHE A 27 -0.31 -18.90 0.90
C PHE A 27 0.61 -18.44 2.05
N VAL A 28 0.11 -18.35 3.29
CA VAL A 28 0.94 -17.99 4.47
C VAL A 28 2.06 -19.00 4.73
N ASN A 29 1.93 -20.22 4.20
CA ASN A 29 2.92 -21.28 4.30
C ASN A 29 3.81 -21.39 3.05
N ASP A 30 3.48 -20.67 1.97
CA ASP A 30 4.29 -20.68 0.76
C ASP A 30 5.68 -20.11 1.05
N PRO A 31 6.77 -20.83 0.70
CA PRO A 31 8.12 -20.37 0.99
C PRO A 31 8.49 -19.04 0.34
N ALA A 32 8.01 -18.77 -0.89
CA ALA A 32 8.29 -17.52 -1.59
C ALA A 32 7.54 -16.34 -0.94
N PHE A 33 6.28 -16.56 -0.54
CA PHE A 33 5.53 -15.57 0.24
C PHE A 33 6.22 -15.27 1.57
N ARG A 34 6.57 -16.30 2.33
CA ARG A 34 7.24 -16.13 3.64
C ARG A 34 8.56 -15.39 3.52
N LYS A 35 9.36 -15.69 2.49
CA LYS A 35 10.62 -14.98 2.23
C LYS A 35 10.36 -13.50 2.00
N ALA A 36 9.40 -13.16 1.15
CA ALA A 36 9.02 -11.78 0.84
C ALA A 36 8.47 -11.06 2.08
N TYR A 37 7.52 -11.67 2.78
CA TYR A 37 6.93 -11.08 3.98
C TYR A 37 7.97 -10.83 5.08
N ASN A 38 8.86 -11.80 5.33
CA ASN A 38 9.96 -11.64 6.29
C ASN A 38 10.94 -10.53 5.87
N ARG A 39 11.14 -10.33 4.55
CA ARG A 39 11.93 -9.19 4.06
C ARG A 39 11.25 -7.85 4.41
N GLY A 40 9.93 -7.78 4.27
CA GLY A 40 9.15 -6.62 4.72
C GLY A 40 9.28 -6.40 6.23
N LEU A 41 9.08 -7.43 7.04
CA LEU A 41 9.23 -7.34 8.50
C LEU A 41 10.63 -6.86 8.93
N LYS A 42 11.68 -7.23 8.20
CA LYS A 42 13.03 -6.74 8.47
C LYS A 42 13.11 -5.21 8.32
N ALA A 43 12.38 -4.61 7.37
CA ALA A 43 12.31 -3.16 7.20
C ALA A 43 11.77 -2.46 8.45
N SER A 44 10.71 -3.01 9.07
CA SER A 44 10.10 -2.51 10.31
C SER A 44 10.78 -2.98 11.61
N ARG A 45 12.02 -3.52 11.55
CA ARG A 45 12.75 -4.12 12.68
C ARG A 45 11.99 -5.26 13.36
N GLY A 46 11.27 -6.04 12.58
CA GLY A 46 10.49 -7.17 13.07
C GLY A 46 9.15 -6.79 13.72
N LYS A 47 8.74 -5.51 13.68
CA LYS A 47 7.38 -5.13 14.03
C LYS A 47 6.43 -5.73 13.01
N ASN A 48 5.56 -6.62 13.47
CA ASN A 48 4.60 -7.32 12.62
C ASN A 48 3.22 -6.67 12.77
N SER A 49 2.70 -6.08 11.69
CA SER A 49 1.35 -5.51 11.64
C SER A 49 0.27 -6.58 11.45
N HIS A 50 0.66 -7.85 11.32
CA HIS A 50 -0.28 -8.96 11.11
C HIS A 50 -1.22 -8.74 9.92
N ASN A 51 -0.66 -8.26 8.80
CA ASN A 51 -1.40 -7.90 7.58
C ASN A 51 -1.01 -8.80 6.38
N GLN A 52 -0.78 -10.09 6.63
CA GLN A 52 -0.27 -11.03 5.63
C GLN A 52 -1.13 -11.05 4.35
N TRP A 53 -2.46 -10.98 4.49
CA TRP A 53 -3.35 -11.01 3.32
C TRP A 53 -3.23 -9.74 2.46
N ARG A 54 -3.08 -8.56 3.06
CA ARG A 54 -2.81 -7.32 2.32
C ARG A 54 -1.52 -7.42 1.51
N VAL A 55 -0.44 -7.87 2.15
CA VAL A 55 0.85 -8.08 1.48
C VAL A 55 0.73 -9.10 0.35
N TYR A 56 0.00 -10.21 0.56
CA TYR A 56 -0.23 -11.22 -0.48
C TYR A 56 -0.90 -10.62 -1.72
N LEU A 57 -1.93 -9.78 -1.55
CA LEU A 57 -2.60 -9.09 -2.65
C LEU A 57 -1.67 -8.11 -3.37
N ALA A 58 -0.86 -7.37 -2.61
CA ALA A 58 0.15 -6.48 -3.20
C ALA A 58 1.19 -7.26 -4.02
N LEU A 59 1.68 -8.41 -3.53
CA LEU A 59 2.60 -9.27 -4.27
C LEU A 59 1.97 -9.82 -5.54
N TRP A 60 0.70 -10.23 -5.47
CA TRP A 60 -0.02 -10.74 -6.64
C TRP A 60 -0.19 -9.66 -7.71
N ALA A 61 -0.69 -8.46 -7.32
CA ALA A 61 -0.89 -7.34 -8.24
C ALA A 61 0.44 -6.88 -8.85
N ALA A 62 1.48 -6.72 -8.05
CA ALA A 62 2.81 -6.37 -8.48
C ALA A 62 3.39 -7.39 -9.49
N ARG A 63 3.19 -8.70 -9.25
CA ARG A 63 3.64 -9.76 -10.17
C ARG A 63 2.92 -9.70 -11.51
N VAL A 64 1.62 -9.40 -11.55
CA VAL A 64 0.90 -9.19 -12.80
C VAL A 64 1.49 -8.00 -13.53
N CYS A 65 1.67 -6.87 -12.84
CA CYS A 65 2.19 -5.62 -13.41
C CYS A 65 3.67 -5.66 -13.77
N SER A 66 4.46 -6.61 -13.25
CA SER A 66 5.87 -6.73 -13.60
C SER A 66 6.11 -7.00 -15.10
N LYS A 67 5.09 -7.54 -15.78
CA LYS A 67 5.09 -7.84 -17.22
C LYS A 67 4.62 -6.67 -18.09
N ILE A 68 4.15 -5.59 -17.48
CA ILE A 68 3.61 -4.40 -18.14
C ILE A 68 4.73 -3.36 -18.22
N GLU A 69 4.81 -2.62 -19.31
CA GLU A 69 5.78 -1.52 -19.45
C GLU A 69 5.50 -0.41 -18.42
N GLY A 70 6.54 0.06 -17.77
CA GLY A 70 6.46 1.16 -16.79
C GLY A 70 7.07 0.80 -15.44
N ASP A 71 7.29 1.83 -14.66
CA ASP A 71 7.85 1.77 -13.32
C ASP A 71 6.78 1.43 -12.27
N PHE A 72 7.22 1.19 -11.05
CA PHE A 72 6.35 1.02 -9.89
C PHE A 72 6.47 2.23 -8.97
N ILE A 73 5.37 2.58 -8.31
CA ILE A 73 5.30 3.69 -7.37
C ILE A 73 4.59 3.24 -6.09
N GLU A 74 5.14 3.57 -4.95
CA GLU A 74 4.44 3.57 -3.66
C GLU A 74 4.37 4.99 -3.12
N CYS A 75 3.16 5.44 -2.79
CA CYS A 75 2.89 6.70 -2.10
C CYS A 75 2.44 6.37 -0.67
N GLY A 76 3.25 6.76 0.32
CA GLY A 76 3.11 6.29 1.69
C GLY A 76 3.94 5.03 1.92
N VAL A 77 5.21 5.21 2.21
CA VAL A 77 6.21 4.13 2.31
C VAL A 77 6.39 3.65 3.74
N ASN A 78 6.29 4.57 4.69
CA ASN A 78 6.55 4.32 6.10
C ASN A 78 7.93 3.64 6.30
N TYR A 79 7.99 2.40 6.77
CA TYR A 79 9.21 1.60 6.87
C TYR A 79 9.58 0.88 5.57
N GLY A 80 8.70 0.83 4.59
CA GLY A 80 8.86 0.11 3.35
C GLY A 80 8.59 -1.39 3.45
N VAL A 81 7.63 -1.79 4.28
CA VAL A 81 7.27 -3.21 4.45
C VAL A 81 6.75 -3.79 3.15
N THR A 82 5.73 -3.16 2.55
CA THR A 82 5.10 -3.64 1.32
C THR A 82 6.05 -3.60 0.14
N SER A 83 6.72 -2.47 -0.11
CA SER A 83 7.68 -2.35 -1.21
C SER A 83 8.86 -3.30 -1.08
N SER A 84 9.40 -3.49 0.13
CA SER A 84 10.50 -4.45 0.34
C SER A 84 10.05 -5.88 0.04
N ALA A 85 8.83 -6.25 0.44
CA ALA A 85 8.27 -7.56 0.16
C ALA A 85 8.08 -7.76 -1.36
N VAL A 86 7.54 -6.75 -2.06
CA VAL A 86 7.37 -6.76 -3.53
C VAL A 86 8.72 -6.92 -4.23
N MET A 87 9.72 -6.10 -3.86
CA MET A 87 11.04 -6.12 -4.50
C MET A 87 11.76 -7.45 -4.28
N GLU A 88 11.66 -8.04 -3.09
CA GLU A 88 12.18 -9.36 -2.79
C GLU A 88 11.48 -10.46 -3.60
N HIS A 89 10.15 -10.42 -3.64
CA HIS A 89 9.32 -11.42 -4.34
C HIS A 89 9.59 -11.46 -5.84
N LEU A 90 9.82 -10.28 -6.44
CA LEU A 90 10.00 -10.13 -7.89
C LEU A 90 11.46 -10.21 -8.32
N GLU A 91 12.42 -10.42 -7.40
CA GLU A 91 13.85 -10.35 -7.72
C GLU A 91 14.18 -9.04 -8.48
N TRP A 92 13.80 -7.91 -7.89
CA TRP A 92 13.58 -6.60 -8.51
C TRP A 92 14.65 -6.16 -9.52
N ASP A 93 15.92 -6.35 -9.21
CA ASP A 93 17.03 -5.90 -10.08
C ASP A 93 17.04 -6.61 -11.45
N LYS A 94 16.32 -7.72 -11.61
CA LYS A 94 16.18 -8.45 -12.87
C LYS A 94 15.13 -7.83 -13.81
N LEU A 95 14.26 -6.95 -13.31
CA LEU A 95 13.14 -6.40 -14.09
C LEU A 95 13.51 -5.19 -14.93
N GLY A 96 14.60 -4.50 -14.61
CA GLY A 96 15.02 -3.29 -15.33
C GLY A 96 14.08 -2.09 -15.14
N LYS A 97 13.26 -2.10 -14.08
CA LYS A 97 12.29 -1.03 -13.72
C LYS A 97 12.78 -0.22 -12.54
N GLN A 98 12.32 1.04 -12.42
CA GLN A 98 12.49 1.82 -11.21
C GLN A 98 11.34 1.56 -10.24
N PHE A 99 11.63 1.57 -8.93
CA PHE A 99 10.62 1.63 -7.89
C PHE A 99 10.73 2.95 -7.14
N TRP A 100 9.73 3.79 -7.32
CA TRP A 100 9.65 5.11 -6.71
C TRP A 100 8.93 4.99 -5.37
N LEU A 101 9.57 5.45 -4.30
CA LEU A 101 9.17 5.32 -2.91
C LEU A 101 8.94 6.73 -2.37
N VAL A 102 7.71 7.19 -2.44
CA VAL A 102 7.32 8.58 -2.15
C VAL A 102 6.68 8.67 -0.77
N ASP A 103 7.25 9.48 0.12
CA ASP A 103 6.72 9.67 1.47
C ASP A 103 7.21 11.02 2.04
N SER A 104 6.42 11.63 2.90
CA SER A 104 6.84 12.81 3.66
C SER A 104 7.85 12.46 4.75
N PHE A 105 7.78 11.23 5.29
CA PHE A 105 8.44 10.78 6.52
C PHE A 105 8.14 11.72 7.71
N SER A 106 6.91 12.24 7.72
CA SER A 106 6.43 13.19 8.74
C SER A 106 4.99 12.92 9.15
N GLY A 107 4.39 11.81 8.68
CA GLY A 107 3.00 11.43 8.91
C GLY A 107 2.03 12.13 7.96
N ILE A 108 0.79 12.35 8.40
CA ILE A 108 -0.28 12.98 7.61
C ILE A 108 -0.04 14.48 7.47
N ASP A 109 -0.32 15.05 6.30
CA ASP A 109 -0.29 16.51 6.07
C ASP A 109 -1.56 17.16 6.60
N GLU A 110 -1.44 17.90 7.70
CA GLU A 110 -2.56 18.62 8.29
C GLU A 110 -3.25 19.61 7.35
N ARG A 111 -2.50 20.17 6.39
CA ARG A 111 -3.05 21.14 5.40
C ARG A 111 -4.04 20.48 4.44
N GLN A 112 -3.94 19.17 4.26
CA GLN A 112 -4.75 18.38 3.34
C GLN A 112 -5.78 17.47 4.03
N THR A 113 -5.79 17.46 5.35
CA THR A 113 -6.78 16.72 6.13
C THR A 113 -8.13 17.43 6.06
N THR A 114 -9.17 16.73 5.63
CA THR A 114 -10.54 17.27 5.55
C THR A 114 -11.14 17.52 6.95
N ASP A 115 -12.21 18.33 7.02
CA ASP A 115 -12.90 18.58 8.29
C ASP A 115 -13.51 17.29 8.88
N GLU A 116 -13.96 16.38 8.04
CA GLU A 116 -14.51 15.08 8.43
C GLU A 116 -13.41 14.17 9.00
N GLU A 117 -12.24 14.08 8.35
CA GLU A 117 -11.08 13.34 8.85
C GLU A 117 -10.58 13.92 10.17
N ARG A 118 -10.57 15.25 10.34
CA ARG A 118 -10.23 15.90 11.62
C ARG A 118 -11.22 15.50 12.71
N LYS A 119 -12.53 15.52 12.43
CA LYS A 119 -13.58 15.13 13.37
C LYS A 119 -13.52 13.65 13.75
N SER A 120 -13.02 12.78 12.85
CA SER A 120 -12.82 11.36 13.15
C SER A 120 -11.56 11.06 13.97
N GLY A 121 -10.74 12.08 14.29
CA GLY A 121 -9.54 11.92 15.10
C GLY A 121 -8.29 11.54 14.30
N ALA A 122 -8.26 11.81 12.99
CA ALA A 122 -7.12 11.46 12.14
C ALA A 122 -5.81 12.10 12.60
N LEU A 123 -5.86 13.37 13.06
CA LEU A 123 -4.65 14.09 13.52
C LEU A 123 -4.15 13.55 14.87
N GLU A 124 -5.03 13.24 15.79
CA GLU A 124 -4.68 12.63 17.08
C GLU A 124 -4.05 11.24 16.85
N THR A 125 -4.64 10.45 15.98
CA THR A 125 -4.09 9.15 15.59
C THR A 125 -2.71 9.28 14.94
N ASN A 126 -2.50 10.29 14.08
CA ASN A 126 -1.22 10.61 13.47
C ASN A 126 -0.14 10.90 14.52
N GLU A 127 -0.43 11.75 15.50
CA GLU A 127 0.53 12.09 16.58
C GLU A 127 0.87 10.87 17.45
N VAL A 128 -0.14 10.06 17.80
CA VAL A 128 0.09 8.80 18.52
C VAL A 128 0.97 7.85 17.71
N SER A 129 0.68 7.69 16.42
CA SER A 129 1.43 6.81 15.51
C SER A 129 2.89 7.24 15.35
N LYS A 130 3.17 8.55 15.31
CA LYS A 130 4.55 9.08 15.31
C LYS A 130 5.25 8.80 16.62
N ARG A 131 4.63 9.14 17.75
CA ARG A 131 5.18 8.96 19.08
C ARG A 131 5.51 7.50 19.40
N ASP A 132 4.62 6.59 19.04
CA ASP A 132 4.75 5.16 19.34
C ASP A 132 5.61 4.43 18.28
N GLY A 133 6.10 5.18 17.28
CA GLY A 133 6.95 4.67 16.22
C GLY A 133 6.24 3.70 15.27
N TYR A 134 4.93 3.84 15.11
CA TYR A 134 4.18 3.19 14.04
C TYR A 134 4.51 3.84 12.71
N TYR A 135 4.53 5.18 12.66
CA TYR A 135 5.08 5.90 11.51
C TYR A 135 6.58 6.10 11.62
N ASN A 136 7.25 5.87 10.51
CA ASN A 136 8.70 6.08 10.41
C ASN A 136 8.99 7.52 9.98
N CYS A 137 9.68 8.26 10.85
CA CYS A 137 10.12 9.62 10.56
C CYS A 137 11.63 9.70 10.24
N ASP A 138 12.27 8.55 9.95
CA ASP A 138 13.69 8.45 9.64
C ASP A 138 13.92 7.96 8.20
N ILE A 139 14.11 8.91 7.29
CA ILE A 139 14.35 8.62 5.87
C ILE A 139 15.64 7.83 5.64
N GLU A 140 16.71 8.09 6.42
CA GLU A 140 17.99 7.41 6.22
C GLU A 140 17.87 5.91 6.47
N ARG A 141 16.99 5.53 7.37
CA ARG A 141 16.64 4.15 7.59
C ARG A 141 15.99 3.51 6.38
N VAL A 142 15.08 4.22 5.72
CA VAL A 142 14.43 3.73 4.49
C VAL A 142 15.47 3.63 3.37
N ARG A 143 16.30 4.64 3.17
CA ARG A 143 17.41 4.58 2.22
C ARG A 143 18.33 3.40 2.46
N GLN A 144 18.70 3.14 3.71
CA GLN A 144 19.50 1.97 4.09
C GLN A 144 18.77 0.65 3.80
N ASN A 145 17.47 0.57 4.12
CA ASN A 145 16.66 -0.62 3.85
C ASN A 145 16.63 -0.97 2.37
N PHE A 146 16.55 0.03 1.49
CA PHE A 146 16.45 -0.15 0.04
C PHE A 146 17.80 -0.14 -0.68
N SER A 147 18.92 0.09 0.01
CA SER A 147 20.27 0.23 -0.59
C SER A 147 20.75 -1.00 -1.38
N GLN A 148 20.19 -2.18 -1.11
CA GLN A 148 20.50 -3.40 -1.85
C GLN A 148 19.95 -3.39 -3.29
N TRP A 149 18.93 -2.57 -3.60
CA TRP A 149 18.33 -2.47 -4.92
C TRP A 149 18.74 -1.17 -5.61
N LYS A 150 19.50 -1.29 -6.70
CA LYS A 150 20.07 -0.14 -7.42
C LYS A 150 19.03 0.76 -8.05
N SER A 151 17.84 0.22 -8.32
CA SER A 151 16.72 0.91 -8.98
C SER A 151 15.61 1.37 -8.01
N ALA A 152 15.80 1.27 -6.69
CA ALA A 152 14.94 1.93 -5.72
C ALA A 152 15.24 3.43 -5.67
N ARG A 153 14.20 4.27 -5.66
CA ARG A 153 14.26 5.73 -5.66
C ARG A 153 13.43 6.30 -4.52
N VAL A 154 14.06 6.69 -3.44
CA VAL A 154 13.39 7.32 -2.30
C VAL A 154 13.22 8.81 -2.57
N VAL A 155 11.96 9.27 -2.57
CA VAL A 155 11.55 10.67 -2.78
C VAL A 155 10.90 11.15 -1.50
N GLN A 156 11.52 12.13 -0.84
CA GLN A 156 10.98 12.76 0.36
C GLN A 156 10.22 14.02 0.00
N GLY A 157 9.01 14.15 0.52
CA GLY A 157 8.23 15.38 0.43
C GLY A 157 6.73 15.14 0.54
N TRP A 158 6.02 16.23 0.66
CA TRP A 158 4.56 16.24 0.68
C TRP A 158 4.01 16.10 -0.73
N ILE A 159 2.88 15.41 -0.85
CA ILE A 159 2.11 15.34 -2.09
C ILE A 159 1.17 16.57 -2.12
N PRO A 160 1.04 17.28 -3.27
CA PRO A 160 1.56 16.92 -4.59
C PRO A 160 2.97 17.46 -4.89
N GLU A 161 3.55 18.30 -4.04
CA GLU A 161 4.74 19.10 -4.32
C GLU A 161 5.96 18.26 -4.74
N CYS A 162 6.14 17.06 -4.13
CA CYS A 162 7.27 16.19 -4.44
C CYS A 162 7.09 15.32 -5.70
N LEU A 163 5.88 15.20 -6.25
CA LEU A 163 5.59 14.26 -7.34
C LEU A 163 6.36 14.55 -8.62
N ASN A 164 6.74 15.81 -8.86
CA ASN A 164 7.57 16.19 -10.02
C ASN A 164 9.00 15.62 -9.98
N GLN A 165 9.45 15.12 -8.82
CA GLN A 165 10.73 14.42 -8.70
C GLN A 165 10.66 12.98 -9.22
N VAL A 166 9.44 12.42 -9.38
CA VAL A 166 9.21 11.10 -9.97
C VAL A 166 9.24 11.22 -11.49
N THR A 167 10.34 10.81 -12.09
CA THR A 167 10.57 10.97 -13.54
C THR A 167 10.08 9.80 -14.37
N ALA A 168 9.27 8.89 -13.80
CA ALA A 168 8.63 7.81 -14.52
C ALA A 168 7.84 8.34 -15.74
N SER A 169 8.13 7.80 -16.92
CA SER A 169 7.38 8.11 -18.15
C SER A 169 6.12 7.27 -18.30
N LYS A 170 6.18 6.03 -17.80
CA LYS A 170 5.06 5.08 -17.71
C LYS A 170 5.02 4.44 -16.33
N VAL A 171 3.83 4.10 -15.87
CA VAL A 171 3.61 3.48 -14.57
C VAL A 171 2.78 2.21 -14.75
N ALA A 172 3.32 1.08 -14.32
CA ALA A 172 2.68 -0.21 -14.40
C ALA A 172 1.95 -0.61 -13.10
N PHE A 173 2.41 -0.10 -11.97
CA PHE A 173 1.82 -0.41 -10.67
C PHE A 173 1.93 0.79 -9.73
N MET A 174 0.83 1.07 -9.03
CA MET A 174 0.84 2.01 -7.91
C MET A 174 0.28 1.34 -6.66
N HIS A 175 0.92 1.59 -5.53
CA HIS A 175 0.38 1.35 -4.20
C HIS A 175 0.20 2.70 -3.51
N ILE A 176 -0.99 2.99 -3.00
CA ILE A 176 -1.33 4.26 -2.36
C ILE A 176 -1.79 3.97 -0.93
N ASP A 177 -1.04 4.48 0.04
CA ASP A 177 -1.23 4.30 1.48
C ASP A 177 -0.85 5.60 2.21
N LEU A 178 -1.65 6.65 2.02
CA LEU A 178 -1.36 7.98 2.56
C LEU A 178 -2.26 8.34 3.74
N ASN A 179 -3.20 7.46 4.07
CA ASN A 179 -4.12 7.60 5.21
C ASN A 179 -4.96 8.90 5.20
N SER A 180 -5.12 9.52 4.04
CA SER A 180 -5.93 10.73 3.83
C SER A 180 -6.37 10.84 2.37
N ALA A 181 -7.64 11.15 2.14
CA ALA A 181 -8.27 11.12 0.82
C ALA A 181 -7.64 12.12 -0.17
N VAL A 182 -7.34 13.35 0.29
CA VAL A 182 -6.88 14.42 -0.60
C VAL A 182 -5.54 14.08 -1.25
N PRO A 183 -4.45 13.76 -0.52
CA PRO A 183 -3.16 13.45 -1.13
C PRO A 183 -3.20 12.15 -1.95
N GLU A 184 -4.02 11.15 -1.57
CA GLU A 184 -4.20 9.92 -2.36
C GLU A 184 -4.75 10.23 -3.76
N ILE A 185 -5.83 11.01 -3.82
CA ILE A 185 -6.46 11.39 -5.09
C ILE A 185 -5.53 12.29 -5.91
N GLN A 186 -4.77 13.18 -5.27
CA GLN A 186 -3.79 14.02 -5.96
C GLN A 186 -2.66 13.17 -6.57
N ALA A 187 -2.13 12.19 -5.85
CA ALA A 187 -1.14 11.26 -6.36
C ALA A 187 -1.68 10.48 -7.57
N PHE A 188 -2.87 9.91 -7.45
CA PHE A 188 -3.52 9.19 -8.55
C PHE A 188 -3.71 10.07 -9.78
N LYS A 189 -4.30 11.26 -9.63
CA LYS A 189 -4.55 12.19 -10.75
C LYS A 189 -3.25 12.65 -11.43
N HIS A 190 -2.17 12.83 -10.67
CA HIS A 190 -0.87 13.19 -11.22
C HIS A 190 -0.30 12.10 -12.14
N PHE A 191 -0.42 10.84 -11.75
CA PHE A 191 0.12 9.73 -12.53
C PHE A 191 -0.87 9.13 -13.54
N LEU A 192 -2.15 9.47 -13.48
CA LEU A 192 -3.18 8.95 -14.39
C LEU A 192 -2.78 9.00 -15.88
N PRO A 193 -2.22 10.12 -16.41
CA PRO A 193 -1.79 10.20 -17.81
C PRO A 193 -0.60 9.28 -18.16
N LYS A 194 0.09 8.76 -17.16
CA LYS A 194 1.28 7.91 -17.31
C LYS A 194 0.98 6.43 -17.05
N LEU A 195 -0.24 6.10 -16.60
CA LEU A 195 -0.61 4.73 -16.32
C LEU A 195 -0.65 3.90 -17.61
N SER A 196 0.04 2.77 -17.61
CA SER A 196 0.04 1.84 -18.73
C SER A 196 -1.26 1.05 -18.80
N PRO A 197 -1.78 0.70 -19.99
CA PRO A 197 -2.88 -0.24 -20.12
C PRO A 197 -2.56 -1.56 -19.41
N GLY A 198 -3.50 -2.04 -18.59
CA GLY A 198 -3.31 -3.22 -17.75
C GLY A 198 -2.71 -2.94 -16.37
N ALA A 199 -2.28 -1.72 -16.08
CA ALA A 199 -1.75 -1.34 -14.77
C ALA A 199 -2.77 -1.56 -13.66
N PHE A 200 -2.28 -1.92 -12.47
CA PHE A 200 -3.09 -1.93 -11.26
C PHE A 200 -2.69 -0.79 -10.31
N ILE A 201 -3.72 -0.19 -9.70
CA ILE A 201 -3.55 0.70 -8.56
C ILE A 201 -4.18 0.01 -7.36
N LEU A 202 -3.38 -0.25 -6.33
CA LEU A 202 -3.80 -0.81 -5.07
C LEU A 202 -3.92 0.33 -4.04
N LEU A 203 -5.13 0.53 -3.52
CA LEU A 203 -5.45 1.49 -2.47
C LEU A 203 -5.46 0.73 -1.15
N ASP A 204 -4.62 1.11 -0.19
CA ASP A 204 -4.44 0.29 1.01
C ASP A 204 -5.64 0.36 1.95
N ASP A 205 -6.18 1.55 2.17
CA ASP A 205 -7.26 1.78 3.15
C ASP A 205 -8.61 2.17 2.51
N TYR A 206 -8.84 1.82 1.24
CA TYR A 206 -10.05 2.22 0.50
C TYR A 206 -11.36 1.92 1.21
N ALA A 207 -11.52 0.71 1.73
CA ALA A 207 -12.72 0.24 2.43
C ALA A 207 -12.38 -0.30 3.84
N TYR A 208 -11.27 0.16 4.41
CA TYR A 208 -10.87 -0.23 5.75
C TYR A 208 -11.67 0.53 6.82
N VAL A 209 -11.87 -0.09 7.97
CA VAL A 209 -12.65 0.51 9.05
C VAL A 209 -12.04 1.84 9.50
N GLY A 210 -12.86 2.89 9.55
CA GLY A 210 -12.42 4.24 9.93
C GLY A 210 -12.01 5.14 8.76
N PHE A 211 -12.01 4.64 7.51
CA PHE A 211 -11.65 5.40 6.31
C PHE A 211 -12.85 5.74 5.42
N ASP A 212 -14.02 6.00 6.03
CA ASP A 212 -15.26 6.29 5.29
C ASP A 212 -15.16 7.51 4.36
N VAL A 213 -14.37 8.53 4.76
CA VAL A 213 -14.10 9.72 3.94
C VAL A 213 -13.33 9.32 2.67
N THR A 214 -12.26 8.57 2.84
CA THR A 214 -11.42 8.05 1.74
C THR A 214 -12.27 7.22 0.79
N PHE A 215 -13.10 6.32 1.32
CA PHE A 215 -14.04 5.52 0.54
C PHE A 215 -14.98 6.39 -0.30
N ALA A 216 -15.61 7.41 0.32
CA ALA A 216 -16.57 8.27 -0.35
C ALA A 216 -15.92 9.09 -1.48
N GLU A 217 -14.75 9.69 -1.22
CA GLU A 217 -14.03 10.52 -2.18
C GLU A 217 -13.47 9.68 -3.34
N TRP A 218 -12.91 8.50 -3.10
CA TRP A 218 -12.48 7.61 -4.17
C TRP A 218 -13.64 7.17 -5.08
N ASN A 219 -14.80 6.85 -4.51
CA ASN A 219 -15.99 6.50 -5.30
C ASN A 219 -16.51 7.68 -6.13
N LYS A 220 -16.38 8.91 -5.63
CA LYS A 220 -16.70 10.13 -6.38
C LYS A 220 -15.77 10.27 -7.58
N VAL A 221 -14.45 10.15 -7.38
CA VAL A 221 -13.45 10.20 -8.44
C VAL A 221 -13.66 9.07 -9.47
N GLY A 222 -13.99 7.86 -9.03
CA GLY A 222 -14.33 6.75 -9.92
C GLY A 222 -15.50 7.06 -10.85
N ARG A 223 -16.58 7.67 -10.32
CA ARG A 223 -17.72 8.11 -11.15
C ARG A 223 -17.36 9.24 -12.10
N GLU A 224 -16.55 10.22 -11.64
CA GLU A 224 -16.13 11.35 -12.46
C GLU A 224 -15.24 10.93 -13.64
N LEU A 225 -14.36 9.98 -13.43
CA LEU A 225 -13.38 9.53 -14.42
C LEU A 225 -13.76 8.25 -15.15
N GLY A 226 -14.89 7.60 -14.77
CA GLY A 226 -15.44 6.45 -15.47
C GLY A 226 -14.71 5.12 -15.19
N PHE A 227 -14.20 4.91 -13.99
CA PHE A 227 -13.63 3.63 -13.57
C PHE A 227 -14.31 3.06 -12.31
N GLU A 228 -14.19 1.75 -12.12
CA GLU A 228 -14.68 1.05 -10.95
C GLU A 228 -13.53 0.67 -10.02
N ILE A 229 -13.81 0.64 -8.72
CA ILE A 229 -12.88 0.19 -7.69
C ILE A 229 -13.41 -1.12 -7.11
N LEU A 230 -12.65 -2.19 -7.26
CA LEU A 230 -12.97 -3.47 -6.63
C LEU A 230 -12.61 -3.41 -5.14
N ALA A 231 -13.62 -3.42 -4.27
CA ALA A 231 -13.39 -3.57 -2.84
C ALA A 231 -12.94 -5.00 -2.51
N LEU A 232 -11.83 -5.12 -1.82
CA LEU A 232 -11.26 -6.39 -1.39
C LEU A 232 -11.62 -6.70 0.07
N PRO A 233 -11.75 -7.98 0.46
CA PRO A 233 -12.10 -8.35 1.84
C PRO A 233 -11.11 -7.87 2.90
N THR A 234 -9.93 -7.44 2.50
CA THR A 234 -8.89 -6.85 3.36
C THR A 234 -9.11 -5.37 3.67
N GLY A 235 -10.16 -4.75 3.12
CA GLY A 235 -10.34 -3.30 3.18
C GLY A 235 -9.59 -2.52 2.10
N GLN A 236 -8.75 -3.19 1.31
CA GLN A 236 -8.06 -2.57 0.17
C GLN A 236 -9.01 -2.36 -1.01
N GLY A 237 -8.64 -1.45 -1.91
CA GLY A 237 -9.29 -1.24 -3.20
C GLY A 237 -8.36 -1.56 -4.37
N LEU A 238 -8.89 -2.12 -5.46
CA LEU A 238 -8.11 -2.39 -6.66
C LEU A 238 -8.74 -1.72 -7.87
N ILE A 239 -7.95 -0.91 -8.59
CA ILE A 239 -8.31 -0.30 -9.87
C ILE A 239 -7.49 -0.98 -10.96
N HIS A 240 -8.14 -1.36 -12.06
CA HIS A 240 -7.50 -1.89 -13.26
C HIS A 240 -7.64 -0.88 -14.40
N ILE A 241 -6.52 -0.46 -14.96
CA ILE A 241 -6.46 0.47 -16.10
C ILE A 241 -6.64 -0.31 -17.40
N ARG A 242 -7.64 0.08 -18.18
CA ARG A 242 -7.96 -0.54 -19.48
C ARG A 242 -7.13 0.03 -20.61
#